data_a3d8b5f46f3c78f7e70fc224703f8436
#
_entry.id   a3d8b5f46f3c78f7e70fc224703f8436
#
_cell.length_a   1.000
_cell.length_b   1.000
_cell.length_c   1.000
_cell.angle_alpha   90.00
_cell.angle_beta   90.00
_cell.angle_gamma   90.00
#
_symmetry.space_group_name_H-M   'P 1'
#
loop_
_entity.id
_entity.type
_entity.pdbx_description
1 polymer ?
#
loop_
_entity_poly.entity_id
_entity_poly.type
_entity_poly.pdbx_seq_one_letter_code
_entity_poly.pdbx_strand_id
1 'polypeptide(L)'
;MEATKVHVVIGVDPENRMYLLDLWRGQTSSDVWIEAWCDLVCKWKPAFWAEEYGQIISGVGPYLKRRAIERRAYTCREQFPSRGDKAVRAQSMRGRMATLGLYVRQGAPWFADLRAELLSFPAGKHDDQVDALGLVGQLLNKIRAGENPKPPTVVRSDGYVPSSEDTRNWSWKTL
;
A
#
# COMPACT_ATOMS: atom_id res chain seq x y z
N MET A 1 -16.58 19.85 -14.58
CA MET A 1 -16.93 18.48 -14.10
C MET A 1 -15.73 17.96 -13.34
N GLU A 2 -15.88 17.59 -12.07
CA GLU A 2 -14.77 17.04 -11.30
C GLU A 2 -14.37 15.66 -11.83
N ALA A 3 -13.05 15.36 -11.80
CA ALA A 3 -12.55 14.05 -12.20
C ALA A 3 -13.03 12.98 -11.21
N THR A 4 -13.28 11.78 -11.70
CA THR A 4 -13.58 10.63 -10.84
C THR A 4 -12.36 10.28 -10.00
N LYS A 5 -12.58 10.08 -8.73
CA LYS A 5 -11.54 9.68 -7.77
C LYS A 5 -11.85 8.28 -7.25
N VAL A 6 -10.84 7.46 -7.12
CA VAL A 6 -10.99 6.05 -6.73
C VAL A 6 -10.01 5.71 -5.61
N HIS A 7 -10.48 4.93 -4.65
CA HIS A 7 -9.66 4.23 -3.66
C HIS A 7 -9.95 2.74 -3.75
N VAL A 8 -8.90 1.93 -3.74
CA VAL A 8 -9.00 0.47 -3.69
C VAL A 8 -8.23 -0.09 -2.50
N VAL A 9 -8.76 -1.11 -1.86
CA VAL A 9 -8.09 -1.82 -0.78
C VAL A 9 -7.92 -3.27 -1.17
N ILE A 10 -6.68 -3.74 -1.23
CA ILE A 10 -6.32 -5.11 -1.60
C ILE A 10 -5.62 -5.77 -0.44
N GLY A 11 -6.10 -6.96 -0.07
CA GLY A 11 -5.38 -7.88 0.80
C GLY A 11 -4.57 -8.87 -0.04
N VAL A 12 -3.42 -9.27 0.47
CA VAL A 12 -2.55 -10.30 -0.16
C VAL A 12 -2.28 -11.36 0.89
N ASP A 13 -2.50 -12.62 0.53
CA ASP A 13 -2.21 -13.74 1.41
C ASP A 13 -0.75 -14.23 1.25
N PRO A 14 -0.30 -15.18 2.08
CA PRO A 14 1.06 -15.73 1.99
C PRO A 14 1.37 -16.40 0.64
N GLU A 15 0.35 -16.87 -0.08
CA GLU A 15 0.47 -17.46 -1.42
C GLU A 15 0.43 -16.40 -2.54
N ASN A 16 0.48 -15.10 -2.19
CA ASN A 16 0.39 -13.94 -3.09
C ASN A 16 -0.94 -13.83 -3.86
N ARG A 17 -2.01 -14.49 -3.41
CA ARG A 17 -3.35 -14.29 -3.98
C ARG A 17 -3.90 -12.94 -3.53
N MET A 18 -4.57 -12.24 -4.45
CA MET A 18 -5.06 -10.89 -4.20
C MET A 18 -6.57 -10.89 -3.96
N TYR A 19 -6.99 -10.21 -2.91
CA TYR A 19 -8.38 -10.05 -2.51
C TYR A 19 -8.76 -8.58 -2.53
N LEU A 20 -9.69 -8.19 -3.41
CA LEU A 20 -10.24 -6.84 -3.40
C LEU A 20 -11.25 -6.74 -2.24
N LEU A 21 -10.82 -6.08 -1.18
CA LEU A 21 -11.56 -6.00 0.09
C LEU A 21 -12.57 -4.87 0.08
N ASP A 22 -12.20 -3.72 -0.51
CA ASP A 22 -13.05 -2.55 -0.57
C ASP A 22 -12.71 -1.66 -1.76
N LEU A 23 -13.69 -0.89 -2.20
CA LEU A 23 -13.55 0.09 -3.26
C LEU A 23 -14.48 1.27 -2.99
N TRP A 24 -13.93 2.47 -3.02
CA TRP A 24 -14.67 3.72 -3.02
C TRP A 24 -14.45 4.45 -4.33
N ARG A 25 -15.51 4.99 -4.91
CA ARG A 25 -15.48 5.77 -6.15
C ARG A 25 -16.41 6.97 -6.01
N GLY A 26 -15.96 8.15 -6.44
CA GLY A 26 -16.80 9.34 -6.43
C GLY A 26 -16.27 10.47 -7.29
N GLN A 27 -17.19 11.28 -7.81
CA GLN A 27 -16.91 12.59 -8.39
C GLN A 27 -17.20 13.64 -7.32
N THR A 28 -16.26 13.86 -6.43
CA THR A 28 -16.44 14.66 -5.22
C THR A 28 -15.29 15.63 -5.01
N SER A 29 -15.55 16.65 -4.17
CA SER A 29 -14.51 17.54 -3.69
C SER A 29 -13.36 16.82 -2.98
N SER A 30 -12.24 17.49 -2.83
CA SER A 30 -11.04 16.88 -2.25
C SER A 30 -11.19 16.54 -0.76
N ASP A 31 -12.02 17.28 -0.03
CA ASP A 31 -12.34 17.00 1.38
C ASP A 31 -13.08 15.68 1.55
N VAL A 32 -14.12 15.42 0.76
CA VAL A 32 -14.88 14.15 0.79
C VAL A 32 -13.98 12.97 0.39
N TRP A 33 -13.13 13.16 -0.61
CA TRP A 33 -12.15 12.16 -1.02
C TRP A 33 -11.15 11.82 0.09
N ILE A 34 -10.67 12.83 0.84
CA ILE A 34 -9.75 12.63 1.97
C ILE A 34 -10.46 11.93 3.14
N GLU A 35 -11.72 12.28 3.43
CA GLU A 35 -12.48 11.59 4.47
C GLU A 35 -12.69 10.11 4.11
N ALA A 36 -13.04 9.81 2.86
CA ALA A 36 -13.16 8.43 2.38
C ALA A 36 -11.83 7.65 2.51
N TRP A 37 -10.71 8.31 2.21
CA TRP A 37 -9.38 7.74 2.44
C TRP A 37 -9.15 7.44 3.93
N CYS A 38 -9.44 8.38 4.82
CA CYS A 38 -9.31 8.18 6.26
C CYS A 38 -10.18 7.00 6.76
N ASP A 39 -11.41 6.92 6.28
CA ASP A 39 -12.33 5.84 6.64
C ASP A 39 -11.80 4.46 6.24
N LEU A 40 -11.28 4.33 5.00
CA LEU A 40 -10.69 3.10 4.52
C LEU A 40 -9.42 2.71 5.29
N VAL A 41 -8.55 3.69 5.59
CA VAL A 41 -7.34 3.44 6.38
C VAL A 41 -7.69 3.03 7.81
N CYS A 42 -8.64 3.68 8.46
CA CYS A 42 -9.08 3.31 9.82
C CYS A 42 -9.74 1.93 9.84
N LYS A 43 -10.53 1.60 8.82
CA LYS A 43 -11.25 0.33 8.71
C LYS A 43 -10.32 -0.85 8.45
N TRP A 44 -9.43 -0.73 7.47
CA TRP A 44 -8.62 -1.83 6.96
C TRP A 44 -7.19 -1.86 7.48
N LYS A 45 -6.70 -0.73 8.02
CA LYS A 45 -5.33 -0.56 8.53
C LYS A 45 -4.26 -1.08 7.56
N PRO A 46 -4.28 -0.62 6.30
CA PRO A 46 -3.34 -1.10 5.31
C PRO A 46 -1.90 -0.75 5.72
N ALA A 47 -0.99 -1.68 5.51
CA ALA A 47 0.44 -1.45 5.77
C ALA A 47 1.01 -0.37 4.84
N PHE A 48 0.56 -0.36 3.58
CA PHE A 48 1.01 0.58 2.57
C PHE A 48 -0.17 1.18 1.82
N TRP A 49 0.06 2.37 1.26
CA TRP A 49 -0.86 3.07 0.39
C TRP A 49 -0.14 3.63 -0.82
N ALA A 50 -0.48 3.16 -2.02
CA ALA A 50 0.05 3.68 -3.27
C ALA A 50 -0.73 4.91 -3.72
N GLU A 51 -0.03 5.95 -4.12
CA GLU A 51 -0.64 7.17 -4.67
C GLU A 51 0.16 7.70 -5.86
N GLU A 52 -0.51 8.39 -6.75
CA GLU A 52 0.13 9.02 -7.89
C GLU A 52 0.83 10.31 -7.46
N TYR A 53 2.08 10.49 -7.87
CA TYR A 53 2.80 11.73 -7.65
C TYR A 53 2.29 12.81 -8.61
N GLY A 54 1.80 13.94 -8.10
CA GLY A 54 1.30 15.00 -8.97
C GLY A 54 0.72 16.21 -8.25
N GLN A 55 0.14 17.11 -9.02
CA GLN A 55 -0.40 18.40 -8.54
C GLN A 55 -1.50 18.25 -7.49
N ILE A 56 -2.31 17.21 -7.56
CA ILE A 56 -3.37 16.96 -6.59
C ILE A 56 -2.76 16.77 -5.20
N ILE A 57 -1.70 15.98 -5.10
CA ILE A 57 -1.03 15.73 -3.81
C ILE A 57 -0.30 16.94 -3.29
N SER A 58 0.33 17.75 -4.17
CA SER A 58 0.97 19.01 -3.74
C SER A 58 -0.04 20.03 -3.21
N GLY A 59 -1.23 20.09 -3.81
CA GLY A 59 -2.30 20.99 -3.37
C GLY A 59 -3.03 20.55 -2.10
N VAL A 60 -3.37 19.26 -2.00
CA VAL A 60 -4.16 18.74 -0.88
C VAL A 60 -3.32 18.00 0.18
N GLY A 61 -2.05 17.75 -0.09
CA GLY A 61 -1.14 16.99 0.77
C GLY A 61 -1.07 17.48 2.22
N PRO A 62 -0.92 18.79 2.48
CA PRO A 62 -0.91 19.34 3.83
C PRO A 62 -2.23 19.06 4.57
N TYR A 63 -3.37 19.21 3.90
CA TYR A 63 -4.68 18.94 4.48
C TYR A 63 -4.87 17.46 4.75
N LEU A 64 -4.51 16.59 3.80
CA LEU A 64 -4.54 15.14 4.00
C LEU A 64 -3.68 14.73 5.20
N LYS A 65 -2.46 15.25 5.33
CA LYS A 65 -1.57 14.96 6.46
C LYS A 65 -2.20 15.37 7.79
N ARG A 66 -2.80 16.55 7.85
CA ARG A 66 -3.50 17.04 9.05
C ARG A 66 -4.67 16.13 9.41
N ARG A 67 -5.54 15.80 8.44
CA ARG A 67 -6.70 14.92 8.68
C ARG A 67 -6.28 13.50 9.06
N ALA A 68 -5.22 12.97 8.47
CA ALA A 68 -4.65 11.68 8.85
C ALA A 68 -4.28 11.63 10.35
N ILE A 69 -3.66 12.70 10.86
CA ILE A 69 -3.31 12.82 12.28
C ILE A 69 -4.58 12.93 13.16
N GLU A 70 -5.51 13.81 12.81
CA GLU A 70 -6.76 14.03 13.54
C GLU A 70 -7.61 12.75 13.63
N ARG A 71 -7.69 12.00 12.53
CA ARG A 71 -8.44 10.75 12.42
C ARG A 71 -7.66 9.51 12.87
N ARG A 72 -6.36 9.65 13.19
CA ARG A 72 -5.43 8.55 13.47
C ARG A 72 -5.37 7.52 12.34
N ALA A 73 -5.49 7.99 11.10
CA ALA A 73 -5.44 7.17 9.89
C ALA A 73 -3.98 7.04 9.41
N TYR A 74 -3.25 6.08 9.97
CA TYR A 74 -1.82 5.89 9.69
C TYR A 74 -1.58 4.75 8.72
N THR A 75 -0.78 5.01 7.68
CA THR A 75 -0.30 4.02 6.72
C THR A 75 1.00 4.52 6.09
N CYS A 76 1.85 3.63 5.63
CA CYS A 76 3.03 4.00 4.87
C CYS A 76 2.61 4.40 3.45
N ARG A 77 2.84 5.65 3.06
CA ARG A 77 2.44 6.21 1.76
C ARG A 77 3.60 6.12 0.77
N GLU A 78 3.36 5.49 -0.36
CA GLU A 78 4.30 5.32 -1.45
C GLU A 78 3.80 6.05 -2.69
N GLN A 79 4.64 6.92 -3.26
CA GLN A 79 4.31 7.74 -4.41
C GLN A 79 4.92 7.18 -5.69
N PHE A 80 4.11 7.12 -6.74
CA PHE A 80 4.50 6.65 -8.05
C PHE A 80 4.31 7.75 -9.09
N PRO A 81 5.24 7.91 -10.05
CA PRO A 81 5.10 8.92 -11.09
C PRO A 81 3.91 8.60 -12.01
N SER A 82 3.15 9.64 -12.37
CA SER A 82 2.04 9.54 -13.33
C SER A 82 2.49 9.44 -14.79
N ARG A 83 3.81 9.44 -15.02
CA ARG A 83 4.39 9.40 -16.37
C ARG A 83 4.34 8.00 -16.97
N GLY A 84 4.01 7.93 -18.25
CA GLY A 84 3.98 6.70 -19.03
C GLY A 84 2.58 6.29 -19.49
N ASP A 85 2.54 5.32 -20.40
CA ASP A 85 1.29 4.76 -20.92
C ASP A 85 0.52 4.04 -19.81
N LYS A 86 -0.77 4.34 -19.69
CA LYS A 86 -1.69 3.69 -18.76
C LYS A 86 -1.71 2.17 -18.92
N ALA A 87 -1.66 1.69 -20.15
CA ALA A 87 -1.59 0.26 -20.44
C ALA A 87 -0.34 -0.39 -19.85
N VAL A 88 0.82 0.31 -19.90
CA VAL A 88 2.06 -0.17 -19.29
C VAL A 88 1.96 -0.19 -17.76
N ARG A 89 1.37 0.83 -17.15
CA ARG A 89 1.17 0.88 -15.69
C ARG A 89 0.24 -0.24 -15.21
N ALA A 90 -0.79 -0.57 -15.98
CA ALA A 90 -1.72 -1.65 -15.67
C ALA A 90 -1.10 -3.06 -15.84
N GLN A 91 0.02 -3.20 -16.56
CA GLN A 91 0.64 -4.50 -16.88
C GLN A 91 0.99 -5.32 -15.62
N SER A 92 1.51 -4.67 -14.58
CA SER A 92 1.90 -5.36 -13.34
C SER A 92 0.70 -6.01 -12.66
N MET A 93 -0.42 -5.29 -12.55
CA MET A 93 -1.66 -5.82 -12.00
C MET A 93 -2.26 -6.88 -12.93
N ARG A 94 -2.30 -6.62 -14.25
CA ARG A 94 -2.82 -7.56 -15.24
C ARG A 94 -2.08 -8.89 -15.23
N GLY A 95 -0.75 -8.87 -15.16
CA GLY A 95 0.06 -10.09 -15.08
C GLY A 95 -0.26 -10.89 -13.81
N ARG A 96 -0.37 -10.23 -12.66
CA ARG A 96 -0.75 -10.88 -11.41
C ARG A 96 -2.17 -11.45 -11.45
N MET A 97 -3.13 -10.71 -12.00
CA MET A 97 -4.51 -11.19 -12.16
C MET A 97 -4.59 -12.44 -13.04
N ALA A 98 -3.80 -12.49 -14.12
CA ALA A 98 -3.76 -13.63 -15.02
C ALA A 98 -3.14 -14.89 -14.40
N THR A 99 -2.16 -14.74 -13.52
CA THR A 99 -1.43 -15.86 -12.91
C THR A 99 -1.98 -16.29 -11.55
N LEU A 100 -2.39 -15.33 -10.72
CA LEU A 100 -2.76 -15.55 -9.32
C LEU A 100 -4.25 -15.27 -9.06
N GLY A 101 -4.93 -14.61 -10.00
CA GLY A 101 -6.32 -14.18 -9.85
C GLY A 101 -6.48 -12.91 -9.02
N LEU A 102 -7.66 -12.31 -9.11
CA LEU A 102 -8.16 -11.28 -8.22
C LEU A 102 -9.50 -11.76 -7.66
N TYR A 103 -9.51 -12.05 -6.39
CA TYR A 103 -10.70 -12.54 -5.70
C TYR A 103 -11.54 -11.36 -5.22
N VAL A 104 -12.84 -11.45 -5.43
CA VAL A 104 -13.80 -10.39 -5.10
C VAL A 104 -14.91 -10.97 -4.26
N ARG A 105 -15.34 -10.24 -3.25
CA ARG A 105 -16.48 -10.65 -2.42
C ARG A 105 -17.75 -10.71 -3.27
N GLN A 106 -18.44 -11.84 -3.24
CA GLN A 106 -19.74 -11.99 -3.87
C GLN A 106 -20.73 -10.94 -3.32
N GLY A 107 -21.48 -10.29 -4.22
CA GLY A 107 -22.46 -9.27 -3.87
C GLY A 107 -21.85 -7.91 -3.46
N ALA A 108 -20.56 -7.66 -3.69
CA ALA A 108 -19.98 -6.34 -3.49
C ALA A 108 -20.68 -5.30 -4.41
N PRO A 109 -21.21 -4.18 -3.86
CA PRO A 109 -22.02 -3.23 -4.62
C PRO A 109 -21.28 -2.55 -5.77
N TRP A 110 -19.96 -2.41 -5.66
CA TRP A 110 -19.07 -1.79 -6.65
C TRP A 110 -18.57 -2.77 -7.72
N PHE A 111 -18.84 -4.08 -7.61
CA PHE A 111 -18.25 -5.10 -8.48
C PHE A 111 -18.73 -5.00 -9.93
N ALA A 112 -19.99 -4.70 -10.15
CA ALA A 112 -20.55 -4.62 -11.51
C ALA A 112 -19.83 -3.54 -12.34
N ASP A 113 -19.65 -2.35 -11.77
CA ASP A 113 -18.99 -1.23 -12.41
C ASP A 113 -17.50 -1.50 -12.65
N LEU A 114 -16.82 -2.05 -11.66
CA LEU A 114 -15.40 -2.45 -11.79
C LEU A 114 -15.23 -3.49 -12.90
N ARG A 115 -16.07 -4.51 -12.92
CA ARG A 115 -16.01 -5.56 -13.95
C ARG A 115 -16.23 -4.99 -15.36
N ALA A 116 -17.19 -4.08 -15.51
CA ALA A 116 -17.44 -3.43 -16.79
C ALA A 116 -16.24 -2.62 -17.27
N GLU A 117 -15.59 -1.88 -16.36
CA GLU A 117 -14.40 -1.09 -16.68
C GLU A 117 -13.20 -1.98 -17.03
N LEU A 118 -12.94 -3.04 -16.27
CA LEU A 118 -11.86 -4.00 -16.55
C LEU A 118 -12.03 -4.69 -17.91
N LEU A 119 -13.26 -5.04 -18.29
CA LEU A 119 -13.53 -5.70 -19.57
C LEU A 119 -13.45 -4.75 -20.77
N SER A 120 -13.73 -3.45 -20.58
CA SER A 120 -13.64 -2.45 -21.64
C SER A 120 -12.24 -1.86 -21.80
N PHE A 121 -11.35 -2.04 -20.85
CA PHE A 121 -9.99 -1.50 -20.92
C PHE A 121 -9.15 -2.20 -22.01
N PRO A 122 -8.32 -1.48 -22.81
CA PRO A 122 -8.01 -0.04 -22.73
C PRO A 122 -8.94 0.87 -23.57
N ALA A 123 -9.90 0.33 -24.29
CA ALA A 123 -10.77 1.09 -25.22
C ALA A 123 -11.93 1.82 -24.52
N GLY A 124 -12.16 1.56 -23.23
CA GLY A 124 -13.23 2.15 -22.44
C GLY A 124 -13.07 3.64 -22.21
N LYS A 125 -14.19 4.34 -22.00
CA LYS A 125 -14.23 5.78 -21.68
C LYS A 125 -13.70 6.09 -20.28
N HIS A 126 -13.84 5.16 -19.36
CA HIS A 126 -13.45 5.28 -17.96
C HIS A 126 -12.41 4.22 -17.65
N ASP A 127 -11.33 4.62 -16.99
CA ASP A 127 -10.20 3.79 -16.62
C ASP A 127 -9.64 4.10 -15.21
N ASP A 128 -10.39 4.91 -14.44
CA ASP A 128 -9.97 5.40 -13.13
C ASP A 128 -9.75 4.25 -12.12
N GLN A 129 -10.58 3.21 -12.16
CA GLN A 129 -10.45 2.03 -11.31
C GLN A 129 -9.28 1.15 -11.75
N VAL A 130 -9.05 1.04 -13.06
CA VAL A 130 -7.89 0.32 -13.61
C VAL A 130 -6.59 1.01 -13.25
N ASP A 131 -6.55 2.35 -13.31
CA ASP A 131 -5.39 3.15 -12.88
C ASP A 131 -5.10 2.93 -11.38
N ALA A 132 -6.12 2.95 -10.53
CA ALA A 132 -5.96 2.68 -9.10
C ALA A 132 -5.42 1.26 -8.83
N LEU A 133 -5.92 0.24 -9.54
CA LEU A 133 -5.37 -1.12 -9.48
C LEU A 133 -3.93 -1.19 -10.00
N GLY A 134 -3.62 -0.45 -11.05
CA GLY A 134 -2.25 -0.34 -11.60
C GLY A 134 -1.24 0.20 -10.58
N LEU A 135 -1.62 1.20 -9.78
CA LEU A 135 -0.80 1.72 -8.68
C LEU A 135 -0.53 0.64 -7.61
N VAL A 136 -1.56 -0.13 -7.24
CA VAL A 136 -1.37 -1.26 -6.31
C VAL A 136 -0.44 -2.32 -6.92
N GLY A 137 -0.57 -2.62 -8.20
CA GLY A 137 0.32 -3.55 -8.89
C GLY A 137 1.79 -3.11 -8.85
N GLN A 138 2.06 -1.80 -9.05
CA GLN A 138 3.40 -1.23 -8.92
C GLN A 138 3.92 -1.33 -7.47
N LEU A 139 3.07 -1.04 -6.49
CA LEU A 139 3.40 -1.18 -5.07
C LEU A 139 3.77 -2.62 -4.73
N LEU A 140 2.98 -3.60 -5.16
CA LEU A 140 3.24 -5.02 -4.91
C LEU A 140 4.53 -5.53 -5.55
N ASN A 141 4.98 -4.93 -6.65
CA ASN A 141 6.28 -5.24 -7.24
C ASN A 141 7.45 -4.65 -6.44
N LYS A 142 7.23 -3.54 -5.73
CA LYS A 142 8.23 -2.88 -4.90
C LYS A 142 8.37 -3.53 -3.52
N ILE A 143 7.26 -4.02 -2.96
CA ILE A 143 7.24 -4.68 -1.65
C ILE A 143 7.83 -6.09 -1.83
N ARG A 144 8.92 -6.37 -1.13
CA ARG A 144 9.43 -7.73 -0.96
C ARG A 144 8.72 -8.38 0.21
N ALA A 145 8.41 -9.66 0.09
CA ALA A 145 7.99 -10.46 1.23
C ALA A 145 9.05 -10.32 2.34
N GLY A 146 8.60 -10.02 3.56
CA GLY A 146 9.50 -9.96 4.70
C GLY A 146 10.15 -11.33 4.87
N GLU A 147 11.47 -11.39 4.86
CA GLU A 147 12.18 -12.62 5.24
C GLU A 147 12.03 -12.79 6.75
N ASN A 148 11.75 -14.01 7.18
CA ASN A 148 11.82 -14.34 8.59
C ASN A 148 13.21 -13.96 9.10
N PRO A 149 13.32 -13.26 10.24
CA PRO A 149 14.62 -12.92 10.79
C PRO A 149 15.44 -14.21 10.93
N LYS A 150 16.61 -14.23 10.28
CA LYS A 150 17.53 -15.36 10.45
C LYS A 150 17.75 -15.56 11.94
N PRO A 151 17.67 -16.79 12.44
CA PRO A 151 17.98 -17.03 13.84
C PRO A 151 19.38 -16.44 14.13
N PRO A 152 19.58 -15.81 15.28
CA PRO A 152 20.85 -15.20 15.59
C PRO A 152 21.94 -16.24 15.38
N THR A 153 22.93 -15.90 14.57
CA THR A 153 24.10 -16.76 14.41
C THR A 153 24.68 -16.91 15.79
N VAL A 154 24.63 -18.13 16.32
CA VAL A 154 25.30 -18.43 17.59
C VAL A 154 26.76 -18.19 17.32
N VAL A 155 27.26 -17.04 17.75
CA VAL A 155 28.69 -16.78 17.78
C VAL A 155 29.24 -17.83 18.73
N ARG A 156 29.94 -18.81 18.19
CA ARG A 156 30.66 -19.75 19.04
C ARG A 156 31.57 -18.89 19.90
N SER A 157 31.37 -18.96 21.21
CA SER A 157 32.34 -18.42 22.17
C SER A 157 33.70 -18.90 21.70
N ASP A 158 34.62 -17.98 21.50
CA ASP A 158 36.03 -18.25 21.14
C ASP A 158 36.78 -18.97 22.26
N GLY A 159 36.08 -19.40 23.30
CA GLY A 159 36.65 -20.06 24.44
C GLY A 159 37.43 -19.13 25.39
N TYR A 160 37.38 -17.81 25.12
CA TYR A 160 38.00 -16.84 26.02
C TYR A 160 37.22 -16.79 27.34
N VAL A 161 37.80 -17.34 28.37
CA VAL A 161 37.35 -17.18 29.75
C VAL A 161 38.22 -16.06 30.32
N PRO A 162 37.70 -14.87 30.63
CA PRO A 162 38.50 -13.84 31.27
C PRO A 162 39.04 -14.40 32.57
N SER A 163 40.36 -14.23 32.78
CA SER A 163 41.00 -14.64 34.02
C SER A 163 40.37 -13.88 35.18
N SER A 164 40.25 -14.52 36.34
CA SER A 164 39.59 -13.95 37.53
C SER A 164 40.27 -12.67 38.07
N GLU A 165 41.35 -12.24 37.47
CA GLU A 165 42.03 -10.99 37.79
C GLU A 165 41.46 -9.77 37.05
N ASP A 166 40.83 -9.96 35.88
CA ASP A 166 40.25 -8.86 35.08
C ASP A 166 38.92 -8.32 35.62
N THR A 167 38.32 -8.97 36.58
CA THR A 167 36.99 -8.57 37.11
C THR A 167 37.04 -7.57 38.26
N ARG A 168 38.23 -7.17 38.74
CA ARG A 168 38.35 -6.37 39.96
C ARG A 168 38.39 -4.85 39.77
N ASN A 169 38.31 -4.31 38.55
CA ASN A 169 38.58 -2.87 38.37
C ASN A 169 37.68 -2.11 37.40
N TRP A 170 36.43 -2.55 37.19
CA TRP A 170 35.47 -1.79 36.37
C TRP A 170 34.36 -1.22 37.25
N SER A 171 34.67 -0.19 38.04
CA SER A 171 33.62 0.64 38.61
C SER A 171 33.41 1.87 37.72
N TRP A 172 32.31 1.89 36.97
CA TRP A 172 31.88 3.10 36.30
C TRP A 172 31.34 4.06 37.36
N LYS A 173 32.07 5.13 37.64
CA LYS A 173 31.54 6.27 38.38
C LYS A 173 30.78 7.14 37.38
N THR A 174 29.46 7.18 37.50
CA THR A 174 28.66 8.23 36.92
C THR A 174 28.96 9.54 37.63
N LEU A 175 29.38 10.57 36.85
CA LEU A 175 29.39 11.97 37.27
C LEU A 175 27.99 12.54 37.20
#